data_d880fbf031432e8b663430aa9eee53cd
#
_entry.id   d880fbf031432e8b663430aa9eee53cd
#
_cell.length_a   1.000
_cell.length_b   1.000
_cell.length_c   1.000
_cell.angle_alpha   90.00
_cell.angle_beta   90.00
_cell.angle_gamma   90.00
#
_symmetry.space_group_name_H-M   'P 1'
#
loop_
_entity.id
_entity.type
_entity.pdbx_description
1 polymer ?
#
loop_
_entity_poly.entity_id
_entity_poly.type
_entity_poly.pdbx_seq_one_letter_code
_entity_poly.pdbx_strand_id
1 'polypeptide(L)'
;EVDRARAQMKAGMLMGLESPSNRAERLARMTQIWGRVPDLDEVVNKIDAVTRQSVRDFGAEMATSAKTAAALYGPVDGAPELGALLQKRAA
;
A
#
# COMPACT_ATOMS: atom_id res chain seq x y z
N GLU A 1 -9.27 -0.64 14.06
CA GLU A 1 -8.77 0.01 12.85
C GLU A 1 -8.57 -0.96 11.69
N VAL A 2 -7.91 -2.11 11.89
CA VAL A 2 -7.69 -3.11 10.82
C VAL A 2 -9.02 -3.59 10.25
N ASP A 3 -10.01 -3.90 11.08
CA ASP A 3 -11.32 -4.36 10.63
C ASP A 3 -12.05 -3.30 9.79
N ARG A 4 -11.95 -2.03 10.22
CA ARG A 4 -12.52 -0.91 9.46
C ARG A 4 -11.80 -0.72 8.13
N ALA A 5 -10.48 -0.82 8.12
CA ALA A 5 -9.69 -0.71 6.90
C ALA A 5 -10.04 -1.83 5.90
N ARG A 6 -10.17 -3.08 6.37
CA ARG A 6 -10.60 -4.20 5.51
C ARG A 6 -11.98 -3.96 4.90
N ALA A 7 -12.94 -3.49 5.71
CA ALA A 7 -14.28 -3.19 5.23
C ALA A 7 -14.27 -2.08 4.18
N GLN A 8 -13.51 -1.00 4.41
CA GLN A 8 -13.37 0.10 3.46
C GLN A 8 -12.70 -0.33 2.16
N MET A 9 -11.64 -1.14 2.23
CA MET A 9 -10.96 -1.66 1.04
C MET A 9 -11.89 -2.52 0.19
N LYS A 10 -12.65 -3.43 0.80
CA LYS A 10 -13.63 -4.27 0.08
C LYS A 10 -14.72 -3.43 -0.55
N ALA A 11 -15.30 -2.50 0.18
CA ALA A 11 -16.34 -1.60 -0.35
C ALA A 11 -15.82 -0.76 -1.53
N GLY A 12 -14.65 -0.14 -1.40
CA GLY A 12 -14.05 0.66 -2.46
C GLY A 12 -13.73 -0.16 -3.72
N MET A 13 -13.24 -1.39 -3.53
CA MET A 13 -12.97 -2.29 -4.65
C MET A 13 -14.26 -2.68 -5.39
N LEU A 14 -15.32 -3.06 -4.67
CA LEU A 14 -16.60 -3.46 -5.26
C LEU A 14 -17.25 -2.28 -5.98
N MET A 15 -17.30 -1.10 -5.37
CA MET A 15 -17.82 0.11 -6.00
C MET A 15 -17.03 0.50 -7.24
N GLY A 16 -15.70 0.33 -7.23
CA GLY A 16 -14.84 0.59 -8.38
C GLY A 16 -15.17 -0.29 -9.60
N LEU A 17 -15.74 -1.47 -9.39
CA LEU A 17 -16.13 -2.37 -10.49
C LEU A 17 -17.38 -1.89 -11.28
N GLU A 18 -18.13 -0.94 -10.76
CA GLU A 18 -19.27 -0.35 -11.46
C GLU A 18 -18.84 0.53 -12.64
N SER A 19 -17.64 1.09 -12.59
CA SER A 19 -17.09 1.93 -13.67
C SER A 19 -16.40 1.07 -14.73
N PRO A 20 -16.80 1.14 -16.01
CA PRO A 20 -16.15 0.41 -17.11
C PRO A 20 -14.66 0.77 -17.24
N SER A 21 -14.30 2.04 -17.08
CA SER A 21 -12.91 2.50 -17.15
C SER A 21 -12.08 1.93 -16.02
N ASN A 22 -12.57 1.94 -14.79
CA ASN A 22 -11.88 1.34 -13.65
C ASN A 22 -11.73 -0.17 -13.80
N ARG A 23 -12.71 -0.84 -14.37
CA ARG A 23 -12.62 -2.27 -14.69
C ARG A 23 -11.52 -2.56 -15.70
N ALA A 24 -11.46 -1.80 -16.79
CA ALA A 24 -10.44 -1.95 -17.81
C ALA A 24 -9.03 -1.69 -17.25
N GLU A 25 -8.85 -0.62 -16.49
CA GLU A 25 -7.59 -0.30 -15.83
C GLU A 25 -7.17 -1.40 -14.84
N ARG A 26 -8.10 -1.91 -14.05
CA ARG A 26 -7.83 -3.01 -13.12
C ARG A 26 -7.37 -4.26 -13.87
N LEU A 27 -8.04 -4.65 -14.95
CA LEU A 27 -7.67 -5.81 -15.76
C LEU A 27 -6.24 -5.65 -16.33
N ALA A 28 -5.93 -4.50 -16.91
CA ALA A 28 -4.62 -4.20 -17.46
C ALA A 28 -3.53 -4.26 -16.37
N ARG A 29 -3.75 -3.62 -15.24
CA ARG A 29 -2.82 -3.59 -14.12
C ARG A 29 -2.57 -4.97 -13.53
N MET A 30 -3.63 -5.76 -13.30
CA MET A 30 -3.49 -7.12 -12.76
C MET A 30 -2.72 -8.02 -13.72
N THR A 31 -3.00 -7.94 -15.01
CA THR A 31 -2.27 -8.70 -16.02
C THR A 31 -0.79 -8.30 -16.06
N GLN A 32 -0.49 -7.00 -15.96
CA GLN A 32 0.88 -6.50 -15.97
C GLN A 32 1.68 -6.96 -14.75
N ILE A 33 1.09 -6.91 -13.56
CA ILE A 33 1.78 -7.22 -12.30
C ILE A 33 1.85 -8.73 -12.05
N TRP A 34 0.77 -9.45 -12.32
CA TRP A 34 0.60 -10.85 -11.92
C TRP A 34 0.64 -11.85 -13.10
N GLY A 35 0.68 -11.36 -14.35
CA GLY A 35 0.53 -12.22 -15.53
C GLY A 35 -0.86 -12.84 -15.69
N ARG A 36 -1.80 -12.53 -14.80
CA ARG A 36 -3.18 -13.01 -14.77
C ARG A 36 -4.09 -12.02 -14.08
N VAL A 37 -5.38 -12.19 -14.25
CA VAL A 37 -6.39 -11.47 -13.48
C VAL A 37 -6.84 -12.36 -12.31
N PRO A 38 -6.51 -12.01 -11.05
CA PRO A 38 -7.02 -12.73 -9.89
C PRO A 38 -8.54 -12.66 -9.83
N ASP A 39 -9.18 -13.75 -9.44
CA ASP A 39 -10.62 -13.75 -9.18
C ASP A 39 -10.96 -12.81 -8.03
N LEU A 40 -12.17 -12.27 -8.06
CA LEU A 40 -12.63 -11.32 -7.05
C LEU A 40 -12.63 -11.94 -5.65
N ASP A 41 -13.09 -13.19 -5.55
CA ASP A 41 -13.12 -13.93 -4.29
C ASP A 41 -11.70 -14.18 -3.74
N GLU A 42 -10.73 -14.44 -4.61
CA GLU A 42 -9.32 -14.54 -4.19
C GLU A 42 -8.83 -13.24 -3.54
N VAL A 43 -9.16 -12.09 -4.14
CA VAL A 43 -8.74 -10.78 -3.60
C VAL A 43 -9.45 -10.49 -2.29
N VAL A 44 -10.75 -10.76 -2.19
CA VAL A 44 -11.54 -10.59 -0.97
C VAL A 44 -10.97 -11.45 0.16
N ASN A 45 -10.69 -12.73 -0.11
CA ASN A 45 -10.12 -13.65 0.86
C ASN A 45 -8.73 -13.18 1.36
N LYS A 46 -7.90 -12.64 0.49
CA LYS A 46 -6.61 -12.05 0.88
C LYS A 46 -6.78 -10.83 1.78
N ILE A 47 -7.75 -9.96 1.50
CA ILE A 47 -8.06 -8.81 2.37
C ILE A 47 -8.56 -9.30 3.73
N ASP A 48 -9.43 -10.29 3.75
CA ASP A 48 -10.00 -10.84 5.01
C ASP A 48 -8.95 -11.58 5.85
N ALA A 49 -7.93 -12.15 5.22
CA ALA A 49 -6.82 -12.80 5.91
C ALA A 49 -5.84 -11.82 6.59
N VAL A 50 -5.91 -10.52 6.30
CA VAL A 50 -5.05 -9.51 6.93
C VAL A 50 -5.42 -9.38 8.41
N THR A 51 -4.46 -9.62 9.28
CA THR A 51 -4.62 -9.52 10.74
C THR A 51 -3.85 -8.32 11.29
N ARG A 52 -4.14 -7.93 12.52
CA ARG A 52 -3.35 -6.93 13.24
C ARG A 52 -1.88 -7.35 13.34
N GLN A 53 -1.63 -8.64 13.53
CA GLN A 53 -0.27 -9.16 13.63
C GLN A 53 0.46 -9.05 12.29
N SER A 54 -0.15 -9.47 11.18
CA SER A 54 0.48 -9.37 9.87
C SER A 54 0.82 -7.92 9.45
N VAL A 55 -0.01 -6.95 9.86
CA VAL A 55 0.28 -5.51 9.65
C VAL A 55 1.50 -5.07 10.47
N ARG A 56 1.62 -5.51 11.72
CA ARG A 56 2.78 -5.21 12.56
C ARG A 56 4.06 -5.83 12.02
N ASP A 57 4.00 -7.09 11.62
CA ASP A 57 5.14 -7.83 11.08
C ASP A 57 5.66 -7.18 9.81
N PHE A 58 4.76 -6.82 8.89
CA PHE A 58 5.10 -6.07 7.68
C PHE A 58 5.72 -4.71 8.00
N GLY A 59 5.16 -3.97 8.96
CA GLY A 59 5.71 -2.69 9.42
C GLY A 59 7.11 -2.83 9.99
N ALA A 60 7.37 -3.88 10.79
CA ALA A 60 8.68 -4.17 11.34
C ALA A 60 9.70 -4.55 10.25
N GLU A 61 9.30 -5.38 9.28
CA GLU A 61 10.12 -5.73 8.13
C GLU A 61 10.49 -4.49 7.31
N MET A 62 9.52 -3.63 6.99
CA MET A 62 9.75 -2.37 6.28
C MET A 62 10.70 -1.43 7.04
N ALA A 63 10.60 -1.39 8.37
CA ALA A 63 11.46 -0.54 9.19
C ALA A 63 12.91 -1.00 9.22
N THR A 64 13.15 -2.32 9.13
CA THR A 64 14.49 -2.93 9.29
C THR A 64 15.18 -3.22 7.96
N SER A 65 14.45 -3.64 6.93
CA SER A 65 15.01 -4.12 5.66
C SER A 65 14.92 -3.11 4.51
N ALA A 66 13.99 -2.15 4.57
CA ALA A 66 13.78 -1.22 3.48
C ALA A 66 14.89 -0.17 3.39
N LYS A 67 15.48 -0.03 2.21
CA LYS A 67 16.32 1.13 1.88
C LYS A 67 15.43 2.36 1.83
N THR A 68 15.74 3.35 2.66
CA THR A 68 14.96 4.58 2.73
C THR A 68 15.54 5.63 1.78
N ALA A 69 14.68 6.23 0.96
CA ALA A 69 14.99 7.42 0.19
C ALA A 69 14.06 8.56 0.63
N ALA A 70 14.57 9.77 0.68
CA ALA A 70 13.77 10.94 1.00
C ALA A 70 14.00 12.03 -0.05
N ALA A 71 12.95 12.74 -0.43
CA ALA A 71 13.00 13.91 -1.28
C ALA A 71 12.15 15.02 -0.66
N LEU A 72 12.68 16.24 -0.70
CA LEU A 72 11.98 17.42 -0.24
C LEU A 72 11.85 18.38 -1.43
N TYR A 73 10.63 18.80 -1.72
CA TYR A 73 10.34 19.70 -2.84
C TYR A 73 9.49 20.87 -2.36
N GLY A 74 9.88 22.10 -2.74
CA GLY A 74 9.18 23.33 -2.41
C GLY A 74 10.14 24.41 -1.89
N PRO A 75 9.66 25.43 -1.18
CA PRO A 75 10.50 26.39 -0.46
C PRO A 75 11.22 25.67 0.69
N VAL A 76 12.45 25.23 0.43
CA VAL A 76 13.21 24.37 1.37
C VAL A 76 14.21 25.15 2.22
N ASP A 77 14.22 26.48 2.13
CA ASP A 77 15.07 27.32 2.94
C ASP A 77 14.78 27.12 4.43
N GLY A 78 15.78 26.73 5.20
CA GLY A 78 15.63 26.40 6.62
C GLY A 78 15.11 24.99 6.91
N ALA A 79 14.93 24.15 5.88
CA ALA A 79 14.58 22.75 6.10
C ALA A 79 15.74 21.99 6.78
N PRO A 80 15.44 20.99 7.65
CA PRO A 80 16.46 20.18 8.26
C PRO A 80 17.20 19.35 7.20
N GLU A 81 18.47 19.07 7.43
CA GLU A 81 19.28 18.18 6.61
C GLU A 81 18.61 16.80 6.49
N LEU A 82 18.32 16.36 5.25
CA LEU A 82 17.66 15.07 5.00
C LEU A 82 18.46 13.88 5.57
N GLY A 83 19.80 13.95 5.52
CA GLY A 83 20.66 12.93 6.11
C GLY A 83 20.44 12.74 7.61
N ALA A 84 20.26 13.83 8.35
CA ALA A 84 19.98 13.79 9.79
C ALA A 84 18.61 13.18 10.10
N LEU A 85 17.59 13.46 9.27
CA LEU A 85 16.26 12.87 9.40
C LEU A 85 16.27 11.36 9.15
N LEU A 86 17.03 10.89 8.17
CA LEU A 86 17.16 9.47 7.84
C LEU A 86 17.93 8.71 8.95
N GLN A 87 18.99 9.30 9.50
CA GLN A 87 19.76 8.69 10.60
C GLN A 87 18.94 8.54 11.89
N LYS A 88 18.12 9.52 12.22
CA LYS A 88 17.25 9.48 13.41
C LYS A 88 16.21 8.36 13.37
N ARG A 89 15.89 7.87 12.17
CA ARG A 89 14.95 6.76 11.98
C ARG A 89 15.64 5.38 12.06
N ALA A 90 16.94 5.33 11.81
CA ALA A 90 17.74 4.09 11.88
C ALA A 90 18.23 3.76 13.29
N ALA A 91 18.07 4.68 14.22
CA ALA A 91 18.39 4.50 15.66
C ALA A 91 17.12 4.11 16.44
#